data_03076589037325da1c96896983fd9a81
#
_entry.id   03076589037325da1c96896983fd9a81
#
_cell.length_a   1.000
_cell.length_b   1.000
_cell.length_c   1.000
_cell.angle_alpha   90.00
_cell.angle_beta   90.00
_cell.angle_gamma   90.00
#
_symmetry.space_group_name_H-M   'P 1'
#
loop_
_entity.id
_entity.type
_entity.pdbx_description
1 polymer ?
#
loop_
_entity_poly.entity_id
_entity_poly.type
_entity_poly.pdbx_seq_one_letter_code
_entity_poly.pdbx_strand_id
1 'polypeptide(L)'
;MMQEEKKATEEKIEQELSLNDDRRVKVLSPGALVAKRFFRNRLAVVGLTMLVVMFVFSFIGGLVSPYGQDEQFYTYTHMDKEYVGVVKNNDLRYTINDGQEFGSILQAQLMLAIGKNAESFEYKDVTYEVEKEGEDLYLISSNGTVLAIAAKDIVNAADGAEASTFTFAVKHEALKAYANGETAFTADGQDYTMDADGNILSGGDEIGYVSRFVVQAKENGVVISRDFKEKLADAIDSDTEEFVYTDADGEEYTYTITYKPDSKTWSVLQSKETYVYDRYAGPSKTHWLGTDTNGMDMLTRLMYGGRVSLVIGFI
;
A
#
# COMPACT_ATOMS: atom_id res chain seq x y z
N MET A 1 -58.65 -75.45 -69.86
CA MET A 1 -58.37 -75.49 -68.44
C MET A 1 -56.87 -75.26 -68.12
N MET A 2 -55.93 -76.05 -68.61
CA MET A 2 -54.50 -75.90 -68.26
C MET A 2 -53.78 -74.66 -68.87
N GLN A 3 -54.33 -74.07 -69.98
CA GLN A 3 -53.77 -72.84 -70.55
C GLN A 3 -54.29 -71.55 -69.89
N GLU A 4 -55.45 -71.58 -69.29
CA GLU A 4 -56.03 -70.45 -68.58
C GLU A 4 -55.40 -70.29 -67.19
N GLU A 5 -55.04 -71.38 -66.51
CA GLU A 5 -54.36 -71.36 -65.25
C GLU A 5 -52.90 -70.82 -65.39
N LYS A 6 -52.23 -71.16 -66.52
CA LYS A 6 -50.91 -70.64 -66.81
C LYS A 6 -50.93 -69.12 -67.04
N LYS A 7 -51.96 -68.66 -67.83
CA LYS A 7 -52.10 -67.23 -68.10
C LYS A 7 -52.46 -66.43 -66.85
N ALA A 8 -53.30 -66.95 -65.97
CA ALA A 8 -53.65 -66.33 -64.72
C ALA A 8 -52.47 -66.32 -63.73
N THR A 9 -51.57 -67.30 -63.82
CA THR A 9 -50.36 -67.34 -62.98
C THR A 9 -49.28 -66.38 -63.52
N GLU A 10 -49.15 -66.25 -64.85
CA GLU A 10 -48.23 -65.28 -65.45
C GLU A 10 -48.70 -63.84 -65.24
N GLU A 11 -49.97 -63.53 -65.35
CA GLU A 11 -50.51 -62.21 -65.02
C GLU A 11 -50.33 -61.83 -63.50
N LYS A 12 -50.47 -62.81 -62.63
CA LYS A 12 -50.17 -62.56 -61.20
C LYS A 12 -48.71 -62.33 -60.94
N ILE A 13 -47.82 -63.02 -61.62
CA ILE A 13 -46.37 -62.82 -61.49
C ILE A 13 -45.94 -61.47 -62.10
N GLU A 14 -46.57 -61.05 -63.23
CA GLU A 14 -46.31 -59.73 -63.82
C GLU A 14 -46.81 -58.59 -62.91
N GLN A 15 -47.96 -58.75 -62.27
CA GLN A 15 -48.44 -57.77 -61.28
C GLN A 15 -47.56 -57.69 -60.03
N GLU A 16 -46.94 -58.79 -59.61
CA GLU A 16 -46.02 -58.78 -58.51
C GLU A 16 -44.64 -58.22 -58.87
N LEU A 17 -44.25 -58.25 -60.13
CA LEU A 17 -43.00 -57.76 -60.69
C LEU A 17 -43.10 -56.37 -61.30
N SER A 18 -44.26 -55.71 -61.18
CA SER A 18 -44.41 -54.33 -61.66
C SER A 18 -43.34 -53.43 -61.07
N LEU A 19 -42.53 -52.87 -61.95
CA LEU A 19 -41.49 -51.92 -61.61
C LEU A 19 -42.03 -50.60 -61.02
N ASN A 20 -43.36 -50.43 -60.94
CA ASN A 20 -44.11 -49.31 -60.44
C ASN A 20 -44.71 -49.56 -59.03
N ASP A 21 -44.15 -50.49 -58.25
CA ASP A 21 -44.60 -50.67 -56.90
C ASP A 21 -44.00 -49.55 -56.02
N ASP A 22 -44.67 -48.39 -56.01
CA ASP A 22 -44.40 -47.22 -55.26
C ASP A 22 -44.32 -47.50 -53.73
N ARG A 23 -44.74 -48.68 -53.29
CA ARG A 23 -44.65 -49.11 -51.86
C ARG A 23 -43.26 -49.56 -51.43
N ARG A 24 -42.37 -49.88 -52.38
CA ARG A 24 -41.02 -50.38 -52.05
C ARG A 24 -39.91 -49.30 -52.00
N VAL A 25 -40.14 -48.16 -52.63
CA VAL A 25 -39.19 -47.08 -52.63
C VAL A 25 -39.65 -46.03 -51.64
N LYS A 26 -39.16 -46.13 -50.41
CA LYS A 26 -39.28 -45.04 -49.42
C LYS A 26 -38.48 -43.85 -49.97
N VAL A 27 -39.17 -42.93 -50.66
CA VAL A 27 -38.54 -41.70 -51.19
C VAL A 27 -38.14 -40.88 -49.99
N LEU A 28 -36.85 -40.94 -49.61
CA LEU A 28 -36.27 -40.10 -48.56
C LEU A 28 -36.20 -38.67 -49.06
N SER A 29 -36.64 -37.72 -48.26
CA SER A 29 -36.52 -36.31 -48.62
C SER A 29 -35.01 -35.95 -48.87
N PRO A 30 -34.75 -34.97 -49.76
CA PRO A 30 -33.36 -34.57 -50.04
C PRO A 30 -32.51 -34.32 -48.77
N GLY A 31 -33.11 -33.73 -47.74
CA GLY A 31 -32.45 -33.52 -46.44
C GLY A 31 -32.11 -34.82 -45.72
N ALA A 32 -33.00 -35.83 -45.74
CA ALA A 32 -32.74 -37.13 -45.13
C ALA A 32 -31.61 -37.90 -45.84
N LEU A 33 -31.49 -37.76 -47.18
CA LEU A 33 -30.36 -38.33 -47.92
C LEU A 33 -29.02 -37.66 -47.55
N VAL A 34 -29.01 -36.35 -47.45
CA VAL A 34 -27.81 -35.59 -47.03
C VAL A 34 -27.43 -36.00 -45.61
N ALA A 35 -28.37 -36.03 -44.68
CA ALA A 35 -28.14 -36.46 -43.30
C ALA A 35 -27.58 -37.89 -43.25
N LYS A 36 -28.17 -38.84 -43.99
CA LYS A 36 -27.68 -40.22 -44.03
C LYS A 36 -26.24 -40.32 -44.57
N ARG A 37 -25.89 -39.53 -45.59
CA ARG A 37 -24.52 -39.48 -46.13
C ARG A 37 -23.57 -38.84 -45.14
N PHE A 38 -23.96 -37.77 -44.45
CA PHE A 38 -23.20 -37.09 -43.43
C PHE A 38 -22.85 -38.02 -42.24
N PHE A 39 -23.86 -38.69 -41.66
CA PHE A 39 -23.65 -39.60 -40.51
C PHE A 39 -22.88 -40.89 -40.89
N ARG A 40 -22.77 -41.22 -42.17
CA ARG A 40 -21.93 -42.32 -42.67
C ARG A 40 -20.46 -41.91 -42.76
N ASN A 41 -20.15 -40.62 -42.80
CA ASN A 41 -18.79 -40.11 -42.83
C ASN A 41 -18.26 -39.96 -41.40
N ARG A 42 -17.31 -40.80 -40.98
CA ARG A 42 -16.76 -40.82 -39.63
C ARG A 42 -16.11 -39.48 -39.25
N LEU A 43 -15.39 -38.84 -40.19
CA LEU A 43 -14.78 -37.53 -39.96
C LEU A 43 -15.82 -36.43 -39.73
N ALA A 44 -16.91 -36.44 -40.47
CA ALA A 44 -18.00 -35.48 -40.31
C ALA A 44 -18.70 -35.64 -38.94
N VAL A 45 -18.88 -36.90 -38.49
CA VAL A 45 -19.46 -37.19 -37.17
C VAL A 45 -18.53 -36.73 -36.07
N VAL A 46 -17.20 -36.97 -36.15
CA VAL A 46 -16.22 -36.48 -35.19
C VAL A 46 -16.25 -34.93 -35.10
N GLY A 47 -16.25 -34.25 -36.27
CA GLY A 47 -16.33 -32.78 -36.30
C GLY A 47 -17.61 -32.24 -35.66
N LEU A 48 -18.75 -32.86 -35.96
CA LEU A 48 -20.03 -32.49 -35.36
C LEU A 48 -20.03 -32.72 -33.85
N THR A 49 -19.46 -33.85 -33.38
CA THR A 49 -19.37 -34.14 -31.94
C THR A 49 -18.52 -33.09 -31.22
N MET A 50 -17.36 -32.72 -31.80
CA MET A 50 -16.53 -31.66 -31.25
C MET A 50 -17.28 -30.31 -31.16
N LEU A 51 -18.00 -29.96 -32.23
CA LEU A 51 -18.81 -28.74 -32.25
C LEU A 51 -19.91 -28.74 -31.17
N VAL A 52 -20.62 -29.87 -31.01
CA VAL A 52 -21.66 -30.02 -29.98
C VAL A 52 -21.05 -29.92 -28.58
N VAL A 53 -19.91 -30.59 -28.35
CA VAL A 53 -19.20 -30.51 -27.05
C VAL A 53 -18.77 -29.07 -26.76
N MET A 54 -18.18 -28.36 -27.73
CA MET A 54 -17.82 -26.97 -27.58
C MET A 54 -19.02 -26.06 -27.31
N PHE A 55 -20.15 -26.33 -28.01
CA PHE A 55 -21.38 -25.58 -27.80
C PHE A 55 -21.93 -25.78 -26.38
N VAL A 56 -22.04 -27.04 -25.94
CA VAL A 56 -22.46 -27.37 -24.57
C VAL A 56 -21.52 -26.74 -23.53
N PHE A 57 -20.23 -26.90 -23.73
CA PHE A 57 -19.22 -26.32 -22.84
C PHE A 57 -19.35 -24.79 -22.74
N SER A 58 -19.48 -24.09 -23.88
CA SER A 58 -19.51 -22.64 -23.89
C SER A 58 -20.84 -22.04 -23.41
N PHE A 59 -21.98 -22.61 -23.80
CA PHE A 59 -23.29 -22.04 -23.48
C PHE A 59 -23.88 -22.59 -22.18
N ILE A 60 -23.74 -23.87 -21.90
CA ILE A 60 -24.26 -24.49 -20.70
C ILE A 60 -23.24 -24.37 -19.56
N GLY A 61 -21.95 -24.63 -19.83
CA GLY A 61 -20.90 -24.53 -18.85
C GLY A 61 -20.85 -23.16 -18.17
N GLY A 62 -20.92 -22.08 -18.97
CA GLY A 62 -20.95 -20.73 -18.43
C GLY A 62 -22.23 -20.36 -17.63
N LEU A 63 -23.31 -21.12 -17.71
CA LEU A 63 -24.51 -20.97 -16.88
C LEU A 63 -24.40 -21.74 -15.56
N VAL A 64 -23.58 -22.80 -15.55
CA VAL A 64 -23.35 -23.66 -14.38
C VAL A 64 -22.13 -23.19 -13.56
N SER A 65 -21.25 -22.40 -14.18
CA SER A 65 -20.12 -21.82 -13.46
C SER A 65 -20.61 -21.01 -12.25
N PRO A 66 -20.03 -21.21 -11.07
CA PRO A 66 -20.34 -20.41 -9.88
C PRO A 66 -19.80 -18.98 -9.97
N TYR A 67 -18.96 -18.69 -10.96
CA TYR A 67 -18.25 -17.43 -11.11
C TYR A 67 -18.75 -16.59 -12.28
N GLY A 68 -18.73 -15.24 -12.11
CA GLY A 68 -18.99 -14.29 -13.17
C GLY A 68 -17.86 -14.22 -14.21
N GLN A 69 -18.18 -13.73 -15.41
CA GLN A 69 -17.20 -13.59 -16.50
C GLN A 69 -16.03 -12.64 -16.11
N ASP A 70 -16.35 -11.55 -15.42
CA ASP A 70 -15.44 -10.48 -15.09
C ASP A 70 -15.18 -10.41 -13.57
N GLU A 71 -15.50 -11.48 -12.86
CA GLU A 71 -15.27 -11.58 -11.41
C GLU A 71 -13.79 -11.74 -11.13
N GLN A 72 -13.25 -10.85 -10.30
CA GLN A 72 -11.85 -10.85 -9.89
C GLN A 72 -11.73 -11.40 -8.48
N PHE A 73 -10.80 -12.32 -8.31
CA PHE A 73 -10.51 -12.93 -7.01
C PHE A 73 -9.29 -12.26 -6.39
N TYR A 74 -9.37 -12.03 -5.09
CA TYR A 74 -8.32 -11.42 -4.31
C TYR A 74 -8.27 -12.04 -2.91
N THR A 75 -7.08 -12.02 -2.34
CA THR A 75 -6.83 -12.44 -0.97
C THR A 75 -6.43 -11.24 -0.14
N TYR A 76 -6.98 -11.09 1.06
CA TYR A 76 -6.52 -10.10 2.01
C TYR A 76 -5.16 -10.54 2.56
N THR A 77 -4.24 -9.61 2.62
CA THR A 77 -2.90 -9.82 3.18
C THR A 77 -2.48 -8.59 3.96
N HIS A 78 -1.65 -8.78 4.97
CA HIS A 78 -0.99 -7.68 5.64
C HIS A 78 0.25 -7.30 4.84
N MET A 79 0.38 -6.01 4.55
CA MET A 79 1.56 -5.43 3.93
C MET A 79 2.18 -4.43 4.90
N ASP A 80 3.43 -4.69 5.25
CA ASP A 80 4.23 -3.77 6.03
C ASP A 80 4.89 -2.77 5.09
N LYS A 81 4.66 -1.49 5.37
CA LYS A 81 5.21 -0.39 4.60
C LYS A 81 5.97 0.56 5.50
N GLU A 82 7.16 0.99 5.07
CA GLU A 82 7.91 1.98 5.82
C GLU A 82 7.13 3.30 5.84
N TYR A 83 6.65 3.68 7.02
CA TYR A 83 5.79 4.84 7.25
C TYR A 83 6.62 6.06 7.59
N VAL A 84 7.49 5.94 8.62
CA VAL A 84 8.39 7.01 9.03
C VAL A 84 9.79 6.50 9.35
N GLY A 85 10.76 7.39 9.20
CA GLY A 85 12.10 7.24 9.76
C GLY A 85 12.28 8.20 10.93
N VAL A 86 12.94 7.74 11.99
CA VAL A 86 13.19 8.53 13.21
C VAL A 86 14.66 8.61 13.49
N VAL A 87 15.12 9.82 13.82
CA VAL A 87 16.49 10.08 14.31
C VAL A 87 16.39 10.70 15.68
N LYS A 88 17.08 10.13 16.67
CA LYS A 88 17.27 10.78 17.98
C LYS A 88 18.54 11.63 17.94
N ASN A 89 18.41 12.91 18.23
CA ASN A 89 19.58 13.79 18.30
C ASN A 89 20.44 13.42 19.49
N ASN A 90 21.61 12.85 19.23
CA ASN A 90 22.61 12.54 20.24
C ASN A 90 23.71 13.61 20.31
N ASP A 91 23.83 14.42 19.27
CA ASP A 91 24.82 15.49 19.16
C ASP A 91 24.15 16.86 19.34
N LEU A 92 24.92 17.83 19.86
CA LEU A 92 24.43 19.18 20.00
C LEU A 92 24.09 19.83 18.68
N ARG A 93 22.89 20.42 18.61
CA ARG A 93 22.44 21.29 17.53
C ARG A 93 22.62 22.73 17.95
N TYR A 94 22.98 23.58 16.99
CA TYR A 94 23.31 24.97 17.23
C TYR A 94 22.25 25.88 16.62
N THR A 95 21.62 26.71 17.44
CA THR A 95 20.78 27.82 16.97
C THR A 95 21.59 29.09 17.16
N ILE A 96 21.87 29.77 16.05
CA ILE A 96 22.70 30.99 16.04
C ILE A 96 21.77 32.18 16.18
N ASN A 97 22.15 33.15 17.02
CA ASN A 97 21.40 34.39 17.21
C ASN A 97 21.46 35.24 15.93
N ASP A 98 20.39 35.97 15.65
CA ASP A 98 20.28 36.79 14.45
C ASP A 98 21.44 37.80 14.33
N GLY A 99 22.07 37.83 13.16
CA GLY A 99 23.20 38.70 12.89
C GLY A 99 24.55 38.29 13.54
N GLN A 100 24.59 37.12 14.20
CA GLN A 100 25.81 36.58 14.80
C GLN A 100 26.37 35.41 13.96
N GLU A 101 27.65 35.09 14.20
CA GLU A 101 28.32 33.96 13.56
C GLU A 101 28.84 32.97 14.60
N PHE A 102 28.53 31.69 14.43
CA PHE A 102 29.07 30.62 15.27
C PHE A 102 29.47 29.44 14.38
N GLY A 103 30.63 29.58 13.73
CA GLY A 103 31.11 28.63 12.74
C GLY A 103 31.63 27.30 13.35
N SER A 104 31.88 26.30 12.46
CA SER A 104 32.28 24.95 12.84
C SER A 104 33.52 24.87 13.76
N ILE A 105 34.47 25.81 13.64
CA ILE A 105 35.64 25.83 14.52
C ILE A 105 35.24 26.20 15.94
N LEU A 106 34.37 27.19 16.13
CA LEU A 106 33.85 27.56 17.46
C LEU A 106 33.02 26.43 18.06
N GLN A 107 32.22 25.73 17.24
CA GLN A 107 31.47 24.55 17.66
C GLN A 107 32.41 23.43 18.16
N ALA A 108 33.53 23.19 17.47
CA ALA A 108 34.53 22.21 17.91
C ALA A 108 35.21 22.62 19.22
N GLN A 109 35.53 23.91 19.38
CA GLN A 109 36.12 24.45 20.64
C GLN A 109 35.12 24.36 21.81
N LEU A 110 33.84 24.63 21.56
CA LEU A 110 32.78 24.45 22.53
C LEU A 110 32.69 22.99 22.99
N MET A 111 32.71 22.04 22.07
CA MET A 111 32.68 20.60 22.42
C MET A 111 33.86 20.20 23.31
N LEU A 112 35.04 20.74 23.05
CA LEU A 112 36.22 20.53 23.89
C LEU A 112 36.07 21.18 25.28
N ALA A 113 35.49 22.38 25.37
CA ALA A 113 35.20 23.08 26.61
C ALA A 113 34.18 22.30 27.46
N ILE A 114 33.08 21.86 26.86
CA ILE A 114 32.06 21.04 27.52
C ILE A 114 32.66 19.72 28.03
N GLY A 115 33.49 19.05 27.23
CA GLY A 115 34.17 17.82 27.63
C GLY A 115 35.13 17.99 28.82
N LYS A 116 35.58 19.22 29.09
CA LYS A 116 36.42 19.59 30.23
C LYS A 116 35.64 20.25 31.38
N ASN A 117 34.33 20.39 31.27
CA ASN A 117 33.47 21.18 32.15
C ASN A 117 34.00 22.62 32.33
N ALA A 118 34.52 23.24 31.28
CA ALA A 118 35.01 24.61 31.31
C ALA A 118 33.86 25.59 31.05
N GLU A 119 33.84 26.68 31.81
CA GLU A 119 32.83 27.75 31.68
C GLU A 119 33.19 28.78 30.60
N SER A 120 34.37 28.65 29.97
CA SER A 120 34.80 29.49 28.87
C SER A 120 35.86 28.79 28.00
N PHE A 121 36.04 29.31 26.79
CA PHE A 121 37.15 28.95 25.91
C PHE A 121 37.67 30.19 25.16
N GLU A 122 38.91 30.15 24.72
CA GLU A 122 39.51 31.21 23.93
C GLU A 122 39.75 30.77 22.49
N TYR A 123 39.44 31.64 21.55
CA TYR A 123 39.77 31.45 20.13
C TYR A 123 40.12 32.78 19.48
N LYS A 124 41.33 32.90 18.90
CA LYS A 124 41.83 34.12 18.25
C LYS A 124 41.76 35.38 19.16
N ASP A 125 42.24 35.24 20.37
CA ASP A 125 42.27 36.31 21.39
C ASP A 125 40.86 36.82 21.81
N VAL A 126 39.81 36.06 21.51
CA VAL A 126 38.44 36.32 21.96
C VAL A 126 38.01 35.25 22.94
N THR A 127 37.48 35.69 24.07
CA THR A 127 36.94 34.81 25.11
C THR A 127 35.45 34.55 24.83
N TYR A 128 35.07 33.28 24.83
CA TYR A 128 33.69 32.82 24.71
C TYR A 128 33.28 32.22 26.05
N GLU A 129 32.21 32.74 26.61
CA GLU A 129 31.60 32.25 27.85
C GLU A 129 30.63 31.14 27.52
N VAL A 130 30.59 30.08 28.33
CA VAL A 130 29.72 28.91 28.17
C VAL A 130 28.93 28.74 29.45
N GLU A 131 27.65 29.05 29.38
CA GLU A 131 26.73 28.90 30.49
C GLU A 131 25.90 27.63 30.30
N LYS A 132 25.93 26.71 31.26
CA LYS A 132 25.11 25.53 31.27
C LYS A 132 23.75 25.84 31.89
N GLU A 133 22.68 25.93 31.09
CA GLU A 133 21.33 26.29 31.55
C GLU A 133 20.41 25.09 31.81
N GLY A 134 20.85 23.89 31.45
CA GLY A 134 20.10 22.67 31.68
C GLY A 134 20.89 21.41 31.31
N GLU A 135 20.23 20.26 31.32
CA GLU A 135 20.83 19.04 30.81
C GLU A 135 20.95 19.15 29.28
N ASP A 136 22.19 19.01 28.78
CA ASP A 136 22.48 19.13 27.33
C ASP A 136 22.06 20.48 26.68
N LEU A 137 21.95 21.57 27.50
CA LEU A 137 21.66 22.93 27.04
C LEU A 137 22.72 23.90 27.48
N TYR A 138 23.31 24.61 26.54
CA TYR A 138 24.40 25.57 26.76
C TYR A 138 24.10 26.87 26.00
N LEU A 139 24.26 27.99 26.69
CA LEU A 139 24.25 29.34 26.13
C LEU A 139 25.70 29.81 25.90
N ILE A 140 25.96 30.33 24.71
CA ILE A 140 27.29 30.81 24.34
C ILE A 140 27.24 32.31 24.11
N SER A 141 28.08 33.04 24.83
CA SER A 141 28.21 34.49 24.71
C SER A 141 29.67 34.91 24.53
N SER A 142 29.86 36.12 24.07
CA SER A 142 31.17 36.78 23.98
C SER A 142 31.00 38.29 24.16
N ASN A 143 31.81 38.91 25.01
CA ASN A 143 31.73 40.32 25.30
C ASN A 143 30.32 40.83 25.68
N GLY A 144 29.56 40.02 26.40
CA GLY A 144 28.18 40.33 26.79
C GLY A 144 27.13 40.18 25.70
N THR A 145 27.51 39.68 24.53
CA THR A 145 26.58 39.40 23.41
C THR A 145 26.33 37.91 23.31
N VAL A 146 25.07 37.48 23.31
CA VAL A 146 24.67 36.09 23.06
C VAL A 146 24.86 35.75 21.59
N LEU A 147 25.63 34.70 21.33
CA LEU A 147 25.96 34.26 19.96
C LEU A 147 25.11 33.07 19.49
N ALA A 148 24.94 32.08 20.37
CA ALA A 148 24.26 30.86 20.01
C ALA A 148 23.77 30.08 21.25
N ILE A 149 22.84 29.21 21.04
CA ILE A 149 22.51 28.10 21.96
C ILE A 149 22.94 26.78 21.34
N ALA A 150 23.39 25.86 22.20
CA ALA A 150 23.71 24.49 21.80
C ALA A 150 22.89 23.53 22.65
N ALA A 151 22.04 22.73 22.01
CA ALA A 151 21.17 21.77 22.69
C ALA A 151 21.03 20.49 21.90
N LYS A 152 20.71 19.38 22.57
CA LYS A 152 20.30 18.15 21.86
C LYS A 152 18.84 18.17 21.50
N ASP A 153 18.02 18.85 22.28
CA ASP A 153 16.60 19.06 21.96
C ASP A 153 16.44 20.23 20.97
N ILE A 154 15.44 20.17 20.16
CA ILE A 154 15.13 21.19 19.15
C ILE A 154 13.67 21.64 19.24
N VAL A 155 13.44 22.92 18.97
CA VAL A 155 12.11 23.49 18.87
C VAL A 155 11.61 23.27 17.43
N ASN A 156 10.47 22.64 17.30
CA ASN A 156 9.78 22.39 16.05
C ASN A 156 8.48 23.21 16.01
N ALA A 157 8.11 23.72 14.83
CA ALA A 157 6.80 24.34 14.64
C ALA A 157 5.71 23.25 14.61
N ALA A 158 4.54 23.55 15.17
CA ALA A 158 3.34 22.75 14.97
C ALA A 158 2.85 22.83 13.51
N ASP A 159 2.04 21.85 13.09
CA ASP A 159 1.49 21.83 11.75
C ASP A 159 0.60 23.08 11.52
N GLY A 160 0.95 23.88 10.52
CA GLY A 160 0.25 25.15 10.21
C GLY A 160 0.74 26.39 10.97
N ALA A 161 1.65 26.26 11.92
CA ALA A 161 2.28 27.39 12.58
C ALA A 161 3.35 28.05 11.69
N GLU A 162 3.43 29.39 11.74
CA GLU A 162 4.45 30.11 10.98
C GLU A 162 5.81 29.95 11.65
N ALA A 163 6.82 29.52 10.87
CA ALA A 163 8.19 29.36 11.35
C ALA A 163 8.79 30.70 11.86
N SER A 164 8.28 31.84 11.41
CA SER A 164 8.65 33.17 11.86
C SER A 164 8.31 33.45 13.34
N THR A 165 7.38 32.68 13.93
CA THR A 165 7.02 32.78 15.36
C THR A 165 8.18 32.37 16.26
N PHE A 166 9.08 31.49 15.78
CA PHE A 166 10.19 30.95 16.57
C PHE A 166 11.48 31.76 16.39
N THR A 167 11.51 32.96 16.97
CA THR A 167 12.72 33.77 17.09
C THR A 167 13.80 33.04 17.89
N PHE A 168 15.02 33.58 17.92
CA PHE A 168 16.09 33.07 18.79
C PHE A 168 15.65 33.07 20.27
N ALA A 169 15.00 34.15 20.72
CA ALA A 169 14.56 34.27 22.10
C ALA A 169 13.50 33.21 22.47
N VAL A 170 12.51 33.00 21.60
CA VAL A 170 11.47 31.95 21.83
C VAL A 170 12.11 30.58 21.87
N LYS A 171 13.01 30.23 20.96
CA LYS A 171 13.72 28.93 20.97
C LYS A 171 14.57 28.75 22.23
N HIS A 172 15.27 29.78 22.63
CA HIS A 172 16.14 29.74 23.85
C HIS A 172 15.28 29.49 25.09
N GLU A 173 14.27 30.34 25.33
CA GLU A 173 13.46 30.23 26.56
C GLU A 173 12.62 28.93 26.57
N ALA A 174 12.14 28.47 25.40
CA ALA A 174 11.46 27.20 25.32
C ALA A 174 12.37 26.00 25.67
N LEU A 175 13.61 25.97 25.14
CA LEU A 175 14.56 24.91 25.47
C LEU A 175 14.95 24.94 26.95
N LYS A 176 15.10 26.14 27.53
CA LYS A 176 15.40 26.33 28.93
C LYS A 176 14.25 25.88 29.82
N ALA A 177 13.02 26.26 29.51
CA ALA A 177 11.85 25.83 30.24
C ALA A 177 11.69 24.29 30.19
N TYR A 178 11.87 23.69 29.01
CA TYR A 178 11.81 22.24 28.84
C TYR A 178 12.91 21.53 29.68
N ALA A 179 14.15 21.97 29.56
CA ALA A 179 15.28 21.36 30.27
C ALA A 179 15.15 21.45 31.83
N ASN A 180 14.44 22.46 32.32
CA ASN A 180 14.23 22.71 33.76
C ASN A 180 12.85 22.21 34.26
N GLY A 181 11.99 21.66 33.35
CA GLY A 181 10.65 21.21 33.72
C GLY A 181 9.68 22.34 34.06
N GLU A 182 9.91 23.53 33.51
CA GLU A 182 9.03 24.69 33.70
C GLU A 182 7.80 24.61 32.80
N THR A 183 6.65 25.01 33.32
CA THR A 183 5.36 24.95 32.59
C THR A 183 4.98 26.24 31.89
N ALA A 184 5.81 27.29 32.02
CA ALA A 184 5.58 28.57 31.36
C ALA A 184 6.90 29.34 31.19
N PHE A 185 6.98 30.13 30.15
CA PHE A 185 8.10 31.03 29.87
C PHE A 185 7.64 32.30 29.16
N THR A 186 8.46 33.34 29.18
CA THR A 186 8.18 34.59 28.49
C THR A 186 9.32 34.89 27.52
N ALA A 187 9.00 35.16 26.26
CA ALA A 187 9.96 35.54 25.24
C ALA A 187 9.38 36.63 24.33
N ASP A 188 10.20 37.58 23.90
CA ASP A 188 9.79 38.73 23.06
C ASP A 188 8.59 39.51 23.61
N GLY A 189 8.41 39.52 24.95
CA GLY A 189 7.30 40.20 25.62
C GLY A 189 5.95 39.48 25.53
N GLN A 190 5.96 38.20 25.10
CA GLN A 190 4.80 37.34 25.01
C GLN A 190 4.94 36.15 25.98
N ASP A 191 3.82 35.76 26.61
CA ASP A 191 3.78 34.64 27.54
C ASP A 191 3.39 33.36 26.80
N TYR A 192 4.08 32.27 27.08
CA TYR A 192 3.87 30.93 26.54
C TYR A 192 3.70 29.95 27.69
N THR A 193 2.93 28.89 27.44
CA THR A 193 2.84 27.75 28.35
C THR A 193 3.42 26.52 27.68
N MET A 194 3.95 25.62 28.51
CA MET A 194 4.52 24.34 28.06
C MET A 194 3.93 23.21 28.88
N ASP A 195 3.53 22.15 28.25
CA ASP A 195 3.08 20.94 28.93
C ASP A 195 4.26 19.98 29.22
N ALA A 196 3.94 18.84 29.85
CA ALA A 196 4.94 17.84 30.21
C ALA A 196 5.59 17.16 28.98
N ASP A 197 4.90 17.13 27.85
CA ASP A 197 5.36 16.52 26.60
C ASP A 197 6.14 17.52 25.74
N GLY A 198 6.37 18.73 26.26
CA GLY A 198 7.14 19.78 25.62
C GLY A 198 6.35 20.57 24.55
N ASN A 199 5.03 20.48 24.52
CA ASN A 199 4.21 21.28 23.61
C ASN A 199 4.17 22.73 24.06
N ILE A 200 4.37 23.64 23.11
CA ILE A 200 4.42 25.09 23.33
C ILE A 200 3.07 25.67 22.91
N LEU A 201 2.37 26.30 23.83
CA LEU A 201 1.07 26.93 23.56
C LEU A 201 1.16 28.46 23.71
N SER A 202 0.50 29.16 22.81
CA SER A 202 0.30 30.60 22.84
C SER A 202 -1.19 30.93 22.78
N GLY A 203 -1.71 31.58 23.82
CA GLY A 203 -3.15 31.88 23.89
C GLY A 203 -4.07 30.65 23.96
N GLY A 204 -3.53 29.47 24.23
CA GLY A 204 -4.24 28.20 24.27
C GLY A 204 -4.10 27.34 23.00
N ASP A 205 -3.55 27.90 21.93
CA ASP A 205 -3.29 27.16 20.69
C ASP A 205 -1.86 26.62 20.69
N GLU A 206 -1.69 25.38 20.26
CA GLU A 206 -0.37 24.76 20.09
C GLU A 206 0.33 25.40 18.89
N ILE A 207 1.51 26.01 19.13
CA ILE A 207 2.31 26.66 18.10
C ILE A 207 3.57 25.84 17.74
N GLY A 208 4.01 24.96 18.62
CA GLY A 208 5.22 24.18 18.43
C GLY A 208 5.49 23.23 19.57
N TYR A 209 6.62 22.56 19.51
CA TYR A 209 7.04 21.59 20.53
C TYR A 209 8.55 21.45 20.59
N VAL A 210 9.04 21.04 21.75
CA VAL A 210 10.42 20.65 21.97
C VAL A 210 10.55 19.14 21.85
N SER A 211 11.52 18.65 21.10
CA SER A 211 11.76 17.21 21.00
C SER A 211 13.20 16.90 20.62
N ARG A 212 13.70 15.77 21.12
CA ARG A 212 14.97 15.18 20.71
C ARG A 212 14.84 14.31 19.46
N PHE A 213 13.62 13.97 19.08
CA PHE A 213 13.32 13.11 17.94
C PHE A 213 12.97 13.91 16.71
N VAL A 214 13.59 13.55 15.58
CA VAL A 214 13.23 14.04 14.25
C VAL A 214 12.51 12.94 13.51
N VAL A 215 11.21 13.12 13.28
CA VAL A 215 10.35 12.16 12.58
C VAL A 215 10.15 12.64 11.15
N GLN A 216 10.47 11.78 10.18
CA GLN A 216 10.34 12.08 8.76
C GLN A 216 9.46 11.07 8.07
N ALA A 217 8.39 11.52 7.41
CA ALA A 217 7.57 10.67 6.56
C ALA A 217 8.40 10.08 5.42
N LYS A 218 8.18 8.82 5.09
CA LYS A 218 8.83 8.13 3.98
C LYS A 218 8.04 8.26 2.67
N GLU A 219 6.77 8.62 2.76
CA GLU A 219 5.94 8.88 1.60
C GLU A 219 5.69 10.37 1.42
N ASN A 220 5.67 10.79 0.16
CA ASN A 220 5.33 12.17 -0.17
C ASN A 220 3.83 12.44 0.10
N GLY A 221 3.55 13.58 0.74
CA GLY A 221 2.18 14.00 1.04
C GLY A 221 1.57 13.38 2.29
N VAL A 222 2.32 12.56 3.03
CA VAL A 222 1.89 12.08 4.35
C VAL A 222 2.27 13.11 5.40
N VAL A 223 1.28 13.61 6.11
CA VAL A 223 1.44 14.50 7.27
C VAL A 223 1.40 13.63 8.51
N ILE A 224 2.47 13.68 9.30
CA ILE A 224 2.57 12.92 10.55
C ILE A 224 2.06 13.80 11.69
N SER A 225 0.95 13.40 12.29
CA SER A 225 0.32 14.13 13.38
C SER A 225 1.24 14.26 14.61
N ARG A 226 1.03 15.29 15.39
CA ARG A 226 1.80 15.50 16.64
C ARG A 226 1.60 14.34 17.62
N ASP A 227 0.37 13.92 17.82
CA ASP A 227 0.01 12.82 18.72
C ASP A 227 0.70 11.49 18.33
N PHE A 228 0.84 11.23 17.02
CA PHE A 228 1.62 10.09 16.55
C PHE A 228 3.11 10.22 16.90
N LYS A 229 3.69 11.42 16.73
CA LYS A 229 5.11 11.67 17.05
C LYS A 229 5.40 11.49 18.54
N GLU A 230 4.47 11.89 19.42
CA GLU A 230 4.56 11.68 20.87
C GLU A 230 4.54 10.20 21.23
N LYS A 231 3.50 9.48 20.80
CA LYS A 231 3.39 8.02 21.02
C LYS A 231 4.60 7.25 20.50
N LEU A 232 5.12 7.67 19.37
CA LEU A 232 6.32 7.07 18.78
C LEU A 232 7.57 7.36 19.61
N ALA A 233 7.75 8.58 20.12
CA ALA A 233 8.84 8.94 20.98
C ALA A 233 8.81 8.14 22.29
N ASP A 234 7.64 8.03 22.92
CA ASP A 234 7.42 7.23 24.12
C ASP A 234 7.71 5.75 23.90
N ALA A 235 7.26 5.20 22.76
CA ALA A 235 7.52 3.82 22.38
C ALA A 235 9.01 3.54 22.19
N ILE A 236 9.75 4.47 21.56
CA ILE A 236 11.21 4.36 21.38
C ILE A 236 11.93 4.47 22.74
N ASP A 237 11.56 5.41 23.61
CA ASP A 237 12.21 5.61 24.90
C ASP A 237 11.89 4.48 25.89
N SER A 238 10.75 3.81 25.76
CA SER A 238 10.38 2.59 26.53
C SER A 238 10.85 1.29 25.89
N ASP A 239 11.63 1.34 24.81
CA ASP A 239 12.13 0.17 24.07
C ASP A 239 10.99 -0.79 23.64
N THR A 240 9.87 -0.21 23.21
CA THR A 240 8.71 -0.94 22.73
C THR A 240 8.86 -1.20 21.23
N GLU A 241 8.77 -2.46 20.81
CA GLU A 241 8.95 -2.84 19.42
C GLU A 241 7.69 -2.62 18.55
N GLU A 242 6.51 -2.53 19.18
CA GLU A 242 5.25 -2.46 18.47
C GLU A 242 4.22 -1.62 19.25
N PHE A 243 3.48 -0.76 18.57
CA PHE A 243 2.35 -0.03 19.15
C PHE A 243 1.20 0.11 18.17
N VAL A 244 0.01 0.38 18.72
CA VAL A 244 -1.21 0.58 17.92
C VAL A 244 -1.59 2.06 17.97
N TYR A 245 -1.97 2.61 16.81
CA TYR A 245 -2.39 3.99 16.70
C TYR A 245 -3.57 4.12 15.72
N THR A 246 -4.56 4.95 16.10
CA THR A 246 -5.68 5.30 15.22
C THR A 246 -5.27 6.49 14.37
N ASP A 247 -5.20 6.30 13.07
CA ASP A 247 -4.77 7.35 12.13
C ASP A 247 -5.90 8.37 11.86
N ALA A 248 -5.60 9.41 11.11
CA ALA A 248 -6.55 10.48 10.76
C ALA A 248 -7.76 10.00 9.95
N ASP A 249 -7.67 8.85 9.30
CA ASP A 249 -8.78 8.18 8.62
C ASP A 249 -9.76 7.46 9.58
N GLY A 250 -9.43 7.39 10.88
CA GLY A 250 -10.21 6.72 11.91
C GLY A 250 -9.97 5.21 11.98
N GLU A 251 -9.02 4.68 11.20
CA GLU A 251 -8.64 3.28 11.20
C GLU A 251 -7.48 3.04 12.17
N GLU A 252 -7.49 1.86 12.78
CA GLU A 252 -6.47 1.43 13.73
C GLU A 252 -5.39 0.62 13.02
N TYR A 253 -4.14 1.07 13.11
CA TYR A 253 -3.00 0.40 12.51
C TYR A 253 -1.98 -0.02 13.56
N THR A 254 -1.31 -1.13 13.26
CA THR A 254 -0.16 -1.59 14.04
C THR A 254 1.13 -1.05 13.43
N TYR A 255 1.98 -0.48 14.27
CA TYR A 255 3.27 0.09 13.90
C TYR A 255 4.39 -0.69 14.56
N THR A 256 5.32 -1.20 13.74
CA THR A 256 6.48 -1.96 14.21
C THR A 256 7.73 -1.09 14.11
N ILE A 257 8.47 -0.94 15.21
CA ILE A 257 9.67 -0.13 15.31
C ILE A 257 10.90 -1.03 15.19
N THR A 258 11.79 -0.70 14.27
CA THR A 258 13.06 -1.42 14.09
C THR A 258 14.23 -0.46 14.14
N TYR A 259 15.16 -0.67 15.08
CA TYR A 259 16.40 0.11 15.15
C TYR A 259 17.40 -0.37 14.10
N LYS A 260 17.97 0.57 13.34
CA LYS A 260 19.02 0.35 12.32
C LYS A 260 20.37 0.84 12.88
N PRO A 261 21.24 -0.05 13.38
CA PRO A 261 22.50 0.35 14.03
C PRO A 261 23.46 1.11 13.11
N ASP A 262 23.49 0.75 11.83
CA ASP A 262 24.41 1.36 10.85
C ASP A 262 24.16 2.86 10.65
N SER A 263 22.89 3.25 10.63
CA SER A 263 22.46 4.65 10.46
C SER A 263 22.10 5.34 11.79
N LYS A 264 22.04 4.59 12.89
CA LYS A 264 21.55 5.05 14.20
C LYS A 264 20.15 5.68 14.10
N THR A 265 19.27 5.04 13.35
CA THR A 265 17.89 5.48 13.09
C THR A 265 16.91 4.38 13.40
N TRP A 266 15.67 4.75 13.66
CA TRP A 266 14.56 3.81 13.72
C TRP A 266 13.77 3.87 12.42
N SER A 267 13.38 2.73 11.92
CA SER A 267 12.43 2.56 10.82
C SER A 267 11.13 2.08 11.42
N VAL A 268 10.04 2.75 11.10
CA VAL A 268 8.71 2.41 11.58
C VAL A 268 7.89 1.93 10.41
N LEU A 269 7.42 0.69 10.51
CA LEU A 269 6.59 0.04 9.50
C LEU A 269 5.13 0.13 9.94
N GLN A 270 4.26 0.59 9.07
CA GLN A 270 2.81 0.49 9.24
C GLN A 270 2.33 -0.82 8.64
N SER A 271 1.66 -1.66 9.44
CA SER A 271 1.02 -2.87 8.96
C SER A 271 -0.42 -2.54 8.56
N LYS A 272 -0.71 -2.66 7.28
CA LYS A 272 -2.02 -2.37 6.70
C LYS A 272 -2.59 -3.61 6.02
N GLU A 273 -3.83 -3.95 6.36
CA GLU A 273 -4.55 -4.95 5.61
C GLU A 273 -4.86 -4.42 4.21
N THR A 274 -4.45 -5.15 3.20
CA THR A 274 -4.72 -4.82 1.79
C THR A 274 -5.17 -6.07 1.06
N TYR A 275 -5.76 -5.90 -0.11
CA TYR A 275 -6.10 -7.02 -0.96
C TYR A 275 -5.13 -7.11 -2.13
N VAL A 276 -4.73 -8.35 -2.44
CA VAL A 276 -3.91 -8.68 -3.60
C VAL A 276 -4.72 -9.57 -4.51
N TYR A 277 -4.83 -9.21 -5.78
CA TYR A 277 -5.48 -10.06 -6.77
C TYR A 277 -4.72 -11.37 -6.94
N ASP A 278 -5.45 -12.48 -6.93
CA ASP A 278 -4.91 -13.84 -7.09
C ASP A 278 -4.47 -14.08 -8.54
N ARG A 279 -3.46 -13.35 -8.98
CA ARG A 279 -2.92 -13.41 -10.34
C ARG A 279 -2.12 -14.69 -10.54
N TYR A 280 -2.40 -15.40 -11.66
CA TYR A 280 -1.71 -16.64 -12.02
C TYR A 280 -1.74 -17.71 -10.92
N ALA A 281 -2.79 -17.72 -10.09
CA ALA A 281 -2.97 -18.80 -9.13
C ALA A 281 -3.10 -20.13 -9.88
N GLY A 282 -2.41 -21.15 -9.39
CA GLY A 282 -2.42 -22.48 -10.00
C GLY A 282 -3.79 -23.17 -9.88
N PRO A 283 -4.00 -24.28 -10.62
CA PRO A 283 -5.21 -25.08 -10.51
C PRO A 283 -5.50 -25.50 -9.07
N SER A 284 -6.75 -25.29 -8.63
CA SER A 284 -7.21 -25.59 -7.28
C SER A 284 -8.63 -26.17 -7.30
N LYS A 285 -9.16 -26.49 -6.12
CA LYS A 285 -10.54 -26.97 -5.99
C LYS A 285 -11.57 -25.88 -6.32
N THR A 286 -11.21 -24.62 -6.11
CA THR A 286 -12.04 -23.44 -6.44
C THR A 286 -11.84 -23.01 -7.89
N HIS A 287 -10.61 -22.96 -8.38
CA HIS A 287 -10.24 -22.54 -9.73
C HIS A 287 -9.58 -23.69 -10.49
N TRP A 288 -10.35 -24.50 -11.19
CA TRP A 288 -9.86 -25.73 -11.83
C TRP A 288 -8.73 -25.52 -12.85
N LEU A 289 -8.73 -24.40 -13.57
CA LEU A 289 -7.64 -24.02 -14.46
C LEU A 289 -6.78 -22.86 -13.90
N GLY A 290 -7.00 -22.50 -12.64
CA GLY A 290 -6.34 -21.35 -12.02
C GLY A 290 -6.95 -20.02 -12.44
N THR A 291 -6.22 -18.94 -12.17
CA THR A 291 -6.62 -17.56 -12.50
C THR A 291 -5.68 -16.93 -13.53
N ASP A 292 -6.16 -15.92 -14.21
CA ASP A 292 -5.40 -15.17 -15.22
C ASP A 292 -4.60 -13.98 -14.64
N THR A 293 -4.08 -13.13 -15.52
CA THR A 293 -3.30 -11.92 -15.14
C THR A 293 -4.08 -10.91 -14.31
N ASN A 294 -5.42 -10.98 -14.37
CA ASN A 294 -6.31 -10.06 -13.66
C ASN A 294 -6.97 -10.69 -12.43
N GLY A 295 -6.59 -11.94 -12.09
CA GLY A 295 -7.20 -12.67 -11.00
C GLY A 295 -8.58 -13.24 -11.33
N MET A 296 -8.92 -13.42 -12.61
CA MET A 296 -10.21 -13.97 -13.04
C MET A 296 -10.10 -15.48 -13.30
N ASP A 297 -11.17 -16.25 -13.02
CA ASP A 297 -11.19 -17.70 -13.24
C ASP A 297 -11.03 -18.07 -14.72
N MET A 298 -9.96 -18.82 -15.05
CA MET A 298 -9.62 -19.16 -16.42
C MET A 298 -10.64 -20.10 -17.08
N LEU A 299 -11.23 -21.04 -16.33
CA LEU A 299 -12.24 -21.96 -16.87
C LEU A 299 -13.50 -21.20 -17.28
N THR A 300 -13.98 -20.33 -16.41
CA THR A 300 -15.13 -19.47 -16.67
C THR A 300 -14.90 -18.59 -17.89
N ARG A 301 -13.74 -17.94 -17.99
CA ARG A 301 -13.38 -17.11 -19.14
C ARG A 301 -13.29 -17.91 -20.45
N LEU A 302 -12.78 -19.13 -20.39
CA LEU A 302 -12.74 -20.02 -21.57
C LEU A 302 -14.15 -20.38 -22.05
N MET A 303 -15.09 -20.63 -21.11
CA MET A 303 -16.49 -20.89 -21.46
C MET A 303 -17.15 -19.67 -22.12
N TYR A 304 -16.99 -18.49 -21.54
CA TYR A 304 -17.56 -17.26 -22.11
C TYR A 304 -16.88 -16.84 -23.42
N GLY A 305 -15.56 -16.96 -23.54
CA GLY A 305 -14.84 -16.70 -24.78
C GLY A 305 -15.25 -17.64 -25.92
N GLY A 306 -15.53 -18.91 -25.57
CA GLY A 306 -16.08 -19.89 -26.54
C GLY A 306 -17.42 -19.48 -27.10
N ARG A 307 -18.31 -18.84 -26.33
CA ARG A 307 -19.59 -18.30 -26.85
C ARG A 307 -19.37 -17.29 -27.97
N VAL A 308 -18.47 -16.30 -27.69
CA VAL A 308 -18.19 -15.25 -28.68
C VAL A 308 -17.60 -15.84 -29.94
N SER A 309 -16.64 -16.76 -29.82
CA SER A 309 -16.02 -17.43 -30.99
C SER A 309 -17.02 -18.24 -31.80
N LEU A 310 -17.91 -18.99 -31.14
CA LEU A 310 -18.94 -19.77 -31.83
C LEU A 310 -19.97 -18.87 -32.52
N VAL A 311 -20.44 -17.80 -31.89
CA VAL A 311 -21.39 -16.85 -32.51
C VAL A 311 -20.79 -16.21 -33.74
N ILE A 312 -19.53 -15.72 -33.67
CA ILE A 312 -18.84 -15.12 -34.83
C ILE A 312 -18.63 -16.13 -35.94
N GLY A 313 -18.36 -17.40 -35.60
CA GLY A 313 -18.16 -18.46 -36.59
C GLY A 313 -19.44 -18.91 -37.32
N PHE A 314 -20.64 -18.61 -36.77
CA PHE A 314 -21.92 -18.90 -37.36
C PHE A 314 -22.57 -17.74 -38.14
N ILE A 315 -22.04 -16.51 -37.98
CA ILE A 315 -22.45 -15.33 -38.75
C ILE A 315 -21.65 -15.23 -40.05
#